data_1572d6c1843d1af7b4d605979f1ae547
#
_entry.id   1572d6c1843d1af7b4d605979f1ae547
#
_cell.length_a   1.000
_cell.length_b   1.000
_cell.length_c   1.000
_cell.angle_alpha   90.00
_cell.angle_beta   90.00
_cell.angle_gamma   90.00
#
_symmetry.space_group_name_H-M   'P 1'
#
loop_
_entity.id
_entity.type
_entity.pdbx_description
1 polymer ?
#
loop_
_entity_poly.entity_id
_entity_poly.type
_entity_poly.pdbx_seq_one_letter_code
_entity_poly.pdbx_strand_id
1 'polypeptide(L)'
;MEQIHVSPAGDDSWPGSQDRPFATLERARAAAREAGGKAVVHLRGGVHVLTRPFELGADDSGTVYQAAGYGAPEQEEPVISGGREITGWRVRDDGVWLAEVGDLDTRQLYVNGRRAPRAAVPGLPGTVTATETGYVTDSSEPLSWQNVEFVHRGVYPWTEARLQVAGIARAGGSTVITMARPGYEWAYALYQSVYEGNASIGPGLPTSVENDPSFLREPGTFVLDRARPGAHVLMYLPLPGEEPASARVVAPVLETLVRLAGAREVALRGLVFAEATWLRPGRPEGFVHYHGSGFYEGGPVERAELGEGSYVTYPLSSVTVPACVQIEDADGVEVTGCRFTRLGATGLSVSGGDGVAVRRCAFDTLAGGGVTVTGTRSAAIEDNRVRGTGLELSGSPGIAISGTRGCVVAHNEVTDVPHCGIVAGAGEGTHILHNLTARTLQVLADGGGVYLSGPQGDSADTGAVVRGNVIKDTVTPYNFGLYTDYGASWVLVEENVVMRADNTAVLHVGPPLENVTYRGNFWDADPVGHDDPPSGVTYEGNVTIADEGALTAATQAIQDRAGVRS
;
A
#
# COMPACT_ATOMS: atom_id res chain seq x y z
N MET A 1 -9.02 -9.56 34.65
CA MET A 1 -8.14 -8.61 33.94
C MET A 1 -8.31 -7.23 34.55
N GLU A 2 -7.21 -6.55 34.83
CA GLU A 2 -7.18 -5.16 35.30
C GLU A 2 -7.84 -4.25 34.24
N GLN A 3 -8.63 -3.27 34.68
CA GLN A 3 -9.28 -2.30 33.79
C GLN A 3 -8.53 -0.98 33.90
N ILE A 4 -7.93 -0.55 32.80
CA ILE A 4 -7.12 0.65 32.72
C ILE A 4 -7.77 1.60 31.71
N HIS A 5 -7.87 2.88 32.02
CA HIS A 5 -8.48 3.87 31.14
C HIS A 5 -7.47 4.94 30.73
N VAL A 6 -7.53 5.31 29.46
CA VAL A 6 -6.70 6.36 28.83
C VAL A 6 -7.59 7.37 28.15
N SER A 7 -7.27 8.66 28.28
CA SER A 7 -7.99 9.75 27.64
C SER A 7 -7.03 10.86 27.23
N PRO A 8 -7.22 11.52 26.08
CA PRO A 8 -6.44 12.71 25.72
C PRO A 8 -6.55 13.86 26.75
N ALA A 9 -7.62 13.85 27.57
CA ALA A 9 -7.85 14.79 28.66
C ALA A 9 -7.47 14.22 30.04
N GLY A 10 -6.76 13.08 30.08
CA GLY A 10 -6.30 12.42 31.30
C GLY A 10 -5.03 13.05 31.90
N ASP A 11 -4.52 12.42 32.94
CA ASP A 11 -3.26 12.80 33.60
C ASP A 11 -2.52 11.53 34.06
N ASP A 12 -1.25 11.41 33.74
CA ASP A 12 -0.45 10.21 34.06
C ASP A 12 -0.14 10.07 35.55
N SER A 13 -0.41 11.09 36.37
CA SER A 13 -0.39 11.03 37.82
C SER A 13 -1.66 10.43 38.45
N TRP A 14 -2.72 10.23 37.65
CA TRP A 14 -3.97 9.63 38.12
C TRP A 14 -3.87 8.09 38.18
N PRO A 15 -4.87 7.43 38.80
CA PRO A 15 -4.82 5.97 38.98
C PRO A 15 -5.13 5.15 37.72
N GLY A 16 -5.53 5.77 36.59
CA GLY A 16 -5.94 5.05 35.39
C GLY A 16 -7.34 4.45 35.47
N SER A 17 -8.19 4.93 36.40
CA SER A 17 -9.60 4.52 36.49
C SER A 17 -10.48 5.23 35.47
N GLN A 18 -11.73 4.78 35.31
CA GLN A 18 -12.68 5.40 34.36
C GLN A 18 -12.89 6.89 34.60
N ASP A 19 -12.96 7.33 35.86
CA ASP A 19 -13.18 8.73 36.23
C ASP A 19 -11.89 9.57 36.26
N ARG A 20 -10.73 8.90 36.39
CA ARG A 20 -9.40 9.50 36.44
C ARG A 20 -8.43 8.72 35.55
N PRO A 21 -8.60 8.82 34.22
CA PRO A 21 -7.81 8.07 33.24
C PRO A 21 -6.39 8.61 33.11
N PHE A 22 -5.45 7.76 32.66
CA PHE A 22 -4.13 8.20 32.22
C PHE A 22 -4.22 9.08 30.98
N ALA A 23 -3.19 9.91 30.76
CA ALA A 23 -3.06 10.75 29.56
C ALA A 23 -2.45 9.97 28.40
N THR A 24 -1.50 9.05 28.67
CA THR A 24 -0.65 8.43 27.65
C THR A 24 -0.81 6.92 27.59
N LEU A 25 -0.62 6.38 26.37
CA LEU A 25 -0.57 4.92 26.12
C LEU A 25 0.63 4.28 26.83
N GLU A 26 1.74 5.00 26.93
CA GLU A 26 2.95 4.54 27.63
C GLU A 26 2.71 4.31 29.12
N ARG A 27 1.97 5.22 29.77
CA ARG A 27 1.62 5.05 31.19
C ARG A 27 0.65 3.89 31.39
N ALA A 28 -0.33 3.75 30.51
CA ALA A 28 -1.26 2.63 30.54
C ALA A 28 -0.54 1.28 30.33
N ARG A 29 0.40 1.21 29.38
CA ARG A 29 1.26 0.03 29.17
C ARG A 29 2.06 -0.30 30.44
N ALA A 30 2.68 0.69 31.07
CA ALA A 30 3.42 0.48 32.30
C ALA A 30 2.51 -0.11 33.40
N ALA A 31 1.30 0.43 33.59
CA ALA A 31 0.33 -0.08 34.55
C ALA A 31 -0.14 -1.51 34.21
N ALA A 32 -0.33 -1.83 32.91
CA ALA A 32 -0.68 -3.17 32.47
C ALA A 32 0.42 -4.20 32.80
N ARG A 33 1.69 -3.81 32.62
CA ARG A 33 2.85 -4.65 33.01
C ARG A 33 2.93 -4.83 34.52
N GLU A 34 2.70 -3.76 35.32
CA GLU A 34 2.62 -3.82 36.79
C GLU A 34 1.52 -4.81 37.25
N ALA A 35 0.42 -4.92 36.49
CA ALA A 35 -0.67 -5.88 36.73
C ALA A 35 -0.39 -7.30 36.19
N GLY A 36 0.85 -7.59 35.77
CA GLY A 36 1.27 -8.91 35.27
C GLY A 36 0.90 -9.19 33.81
N GLY A 37 0.73 -8.15 32.98
CA GLY A 37 0.52 -8.26 31.53
C GLY A 37 -0.89 -8.73 31.10
N LYS A 38 -1.86 -8.81 32.00
CA LYS A 38 -3.24 -9.24 31.69
C LYS A 38 -4.24 -8.13 32.01
N ALA A 39 -4.26 -7.11 31.20
CA ALA A 39 -5.12 -5.93 31.36
C ALA A 39 -6.01 -5.70 30.14
N VAL A 40 -7.09 -4.96 30.37
CA VAL A 40 -7.87 -4.32 29.30
C VAL A 40 -7.68 -2.82 29.42
N VAL A 41 -7.06 -2.25 28.41
CA VAL A 41 -6.82 -0.80 28.29
C VAL A 41 -7.92 -0.20 27.42
N HIS A 42 -8.75 0.65 28.01
CA HIS A 42 -9.86 1.34 27.36
C HIS A 42 -9.42 2.73 26.93
N LEU A 43 -9.37 2.97 25.63
CA LEU A 43 -9.05 4.26 25.07
C LEU A 43 -10.33 5.07 24.86
N ARG A 44 -10.40 6.26 25.49
CA ARG A 44 -11.49 7.22 25.26
C ARG A 44 -11.33 7.88 23.91
N GLY A 45 -12.45 8.31 23.34
CA GLY A 45 -12.49 9.04 22.06
C GLY A 45 -11.66 10.32 22.08
N GLY A 46 -11.24 10.73 20.89
CA GLY A 46 -10.36 11.86 20.66
C GLY A 46 -8.98 11.46 20.14
N VAL A 47 -8.08 12.43 19.99
CA VAL A 47 -6.77 12.21 19.35
C VAL A 47 -5.70 11.97 20.39
N HIS A 48 -5.15 10.77 20.40
CA HIS A 48 -3.98 10.36 21.16
C HIS A 48 -2.74 10.59 20.31
N VAL A 49 -2.08 11.73 20.48
CA VAL A 49 -0.90 12.11 19.70
C VAL A 49 0.33 11.38 20.22
N LEU A 50 0.97 10.64 19.33
CA LEU A 50 2.25 9.97 19.61
C LEU A 50 3.42 10.89 19.24
N THR A 51 4.44 10.92 20.09
CA THR A 51 5.73 11.57 19.81
C THR A 51 6.83 10.59 19.40
N ARG A 52 6.56 9.31 19.54
CA ARG A 52 7.40 8.17 19.16
C ARG A 52 6.51 6.94 18.94
N PRO A 53 6.98 5.90 18.25
CA PRO A 53 6.22 4.66 18.10
C PRO A 53 5.79 4.07 19.45
N PHE A 54 4.55 3.61 19.52
CA PHE A 54 4.06 2.84 20.67
C PHE A 54 4.51 1.39 20.51
N GLU A 55 5.48 0.98 21.33
CA GLU A 55 6.09 -0.33 21.23
C GLU A 55 5.51 -1.31 22.24
N LEU A 56 5.13 -2.50 21.76
CA LEU A 56 4.63 -3.62 22.54
C LEU A 56 5.56 -4.81 22.34
N GLY A 57 5.92 -5.51 23.42
CA GLY A 57 6.83 -6.64 23.41
C GLY A 57 6.29 -7.83 24.21
N ALA A 58 7.17 -8.78 24.51
CA ALA A 58 6.81 -9.99 25.26
C ALA A 58 6.14 -9.70 26.62
N ASP A 59 6.55 -8.63 27.31
CA ASP A 59 5.98 -8.21 28.59
C ASP A 59 4.55 -7.67 28.50
N ASP A 60 4.06 -7.38 27.29
CA ASP A 60 2.72 -6.89 27.03
C ASP A 60 1.74 -8.00 26.63
N SER A 61 2.21 -9.26 26.64
CA SER A 61 1.42 -10.42 26.26
C SER A 61 0.14 -10.56 27.07
N GLY A 62 -0.97 -10.88 26.39
CA GLY A 62 -2.29 -11.02 26.99
C GLY A 62 -3.03 -9.70 27.24
N THR A 63 -2.46 -8.55 26.85
CA THR A 63 -3.09 -7.24 27.01
C THR A 63 -4.00 -6.90 25.84
N VAL A 64 -5.18 -6.38 26.14
CA VAL A 64 -6.16 -5.89 25.18
C VAL A 64 -6.15 -4.36 25.18
N TYR A 65 -5.90 -3.73 24.04
CA TYR A 65 -6.09 -2.31 23.83
C TYR A 65 -7.35 -2.09 22.99
N GLN A 66 -8.34 -1.43 23.53
CA GLN A 66 -9.62 -1.28 22.84
C GLN A 66 -10.24 0.11 23.00
N ALA A 67 -11.10 0.47 22.04
CA ALA A 67 -11.96 1.63 22.18
C ALA A 67 -12.85 1.50 23.42
N ALA A 68 -13.08 2.59 24.14
CA ALA A 68 -14.07 2.60 25.22
C ALA A 68 -15.44 2.27 24.64
N GLY A 69 -16.18 1.38 25.30
CA GLY A 69 -17.46 0.89 24.81
C GLY A 69 -17.37 -0.06 23.59
N TYR A 70 -16.23 -0.64 23.28
CA TYR A 70 -16.06 -1.51 22.11
C TYR A 70 -17.14 -2.60 22.03
N GLY A 71 -17.80 -2.67 20.87
CA GLY A 71 -18.90 -3.62 20.62
C GLY A 71 -20.27 -3.16 21.12
N ALA A 72 -20.37 -1.98 21.77
CA ALA A 72 -21.62 -1.38 22.20
C ALA A 72 -22.00 -0.18 21.29
N PRO A 73 -23.28 0.24 21.26
CA PRO A 73 -23.73 1.38 20.45
C PRO A 73 -22.99 2.70 20.76
N GLU A 74 -22.55 2.87 22.02
CA GLU A 74 -21.82 4.02 22.52
C GLU A 74 -20.30 3.90 22.38
N GLN A 75 -19.80 3.01 21.52
CA GLN A 75 -18.37 2.87 21.25
C GLN A 75 -17.77 4.23 20.86
N GLU A 76 -16.74 4.63 21.58
CA GLU A 76 -15.97 5.84 21.29
C GLU A 76 -14.96 5.60 20.15
N GLU A 77 -14.49 6.68 19.51
CA GLU A 77 -13.50 6.61 18.42
C GLU A 77 -12.16 7.21 18.87
N PRO A 78 -11.24 6.40 19.44
CA PRO A 78 -9.90 6.83 19.78
C PRO A 78 -9.01 6.82 18.53
N VAL A 79 -8.38 7.97 18.21
CA VAL A 79 -7.46 8.13 17.09
C VAL A 79 -6.03 8.16 17.60
N ILE A 80 -5.24 7.16 17.25
CA ILE A 80 -3.79 7.10 17.50
C ILE A 80 -3.11 7.79 16.31
N SER A 81 -2.56 8.99 16.55
CA SER A 81 -2.03 9.87 15.51
C SER A 81 -0.53 10.12 15.68
N GLY A 82 0.20 10.00 14.56
CA GLY A 82 1.61 10.43 14.42
C GLY A 82 1.76 11.79 13.77
N GLY A 83 0.69 12.59 13.75
CA GLY A 83 0.64 13.88 13.10
C GLY A 83 0.95 15.04 14.04
N ARG A 84 1.45 16.12 13.46
CA ARG A 84 1.60 17.43 14.09
C ARG A 84 0.62 18.40 13.46
N GLU A 85 -0.21 19.05 14.26
CA GLU A 85 -1.08 20.12 13.79
C GLU A 85 -0.25 21.35 13.42
N ILE A 86 -0.50 21.90 12.25
CA ILE A 86 0.21 23.06 11.72
C ILE A 86 -0.67 24.29 11.92
N THR A 87 -0.12 25.26 12.61
CA THR A 87 -0.75 26.54 12.94
C THR A 87 0.11 27.71 12.48
N GLY A 88 -0.34 28.95 12.68
CA GLY A 88 0.43 30.14 12.34
C GLY A 88 0.48 30.42 10.83
N TRP A 89 -0.54 30.01 10.11
CA TRP A 89 -0.66 30.24 8.67
C TRP A 89 -0.72 31.72 8.32
N ARG A 90 0.06 32.12 7.34
CA ARG A 90 -0.01 33.44 6.68
C ARG A 90 -0.54 33.26 5.27
N VAL A 91 -1.42 34.12 4.84
CA VAL A 91 -1.97 34.10 3.48
C VAL A 91 -1.16 35.07 2.60
N ARG A 92 -0.64 34.58 1.50
CA ARG A 92 0.05 35.35 0.45
C ARG A 92 -0.99 36.03 -0.44
N ASP A 93 -0.61 37.07 -1.17
CA ASP A 93 -1.52 37.86 -2.03
C ASP A 93 -2.23 37.03 -3.12
N ASP A 94 -1.64 35.92 -3.53
CA ASP A 94 -2.22 34.97 -4.49
C ASP A 94 -3.08 33.87 -3.82
N GLY A 95 -3.34 33.99 -2.52
CA GLY A 95 -4.19 33.09 -1.75
C GLY A 95 -3.49 31.85 -1.19
N VAL A 96 -2.21 31.62 -1.46
CA VAL A 96 -1.45 30.50 -0.92
C VAL A 96 -1.22 30.69 0.58
N TRP A 97 -1.48 29.66 1.36
CA TRP A 97 -1.16 29.62 2.80
C TRP A 97 0.28 29.20 3.02
N LEU A 98 0.99 29.91 3.88
CA LEU A 98 2.38 29.65 4.25
C LEU A 98 2.50 29.41 5.75
N ALA A 99 3.19 28.35 6.15
CA ALA A 99 3.55 28.09 7.54
C ALA A 99 5.03 27.73 7.65
N GLU A 100 5.76 28.43 8.53
CA GLU A 100 7.12 28.07 8.89
C GLU A 100 7.08 26.86 9.84
N VAL A 101 7.75 25.77 9.48
CA VAL A 101 7.64 24.49 10.18
C VAL A 101 8.95 23.98 10.75
N GLY A 102 10.01 24.80 10.70
CA GLY A 102 11.34 24.45 11.22
C GLY A 102 12.01 23.37 10.36
N ASP A 103 12.37 22.28 10.96
CA ASP A 103 12.99 21.12 10.34
C ASP A 103 11.99 19.97 10.02
N LEU A 104 10.67 20.24 10.14
CA LEU A 104 9.66 19.25 9.83
C LEU A 104 9.86 18.70 8.41
N ASP A 105 9.88 17.38 8.29
CA ASP A 105 9.85 16.67 7.04
C ASP A 105 8.60 15.79 6.96
N THR A 106 7.89 15.86 5.84
CA THR A 106 6.67 15.09 5.61
C THR A 106 6.42 14.94 4.10
N ARG A 107 5.78 13.87 3.73
CA ARG A 107 5.34 13.66 2.35
C ARG A 107 3.84 13.86 2.16
N GLN A 108 3.08 13.88 3.24
CA GLN A 108 1.63 14.02 3.23
C GLN A 108 1.19 15.26 4.02
N LEU A 109 0.07 15.82 3.62
CA LEU A 109 -0.64 16.88 4.35
C LEU A 109 -2.12 16.54 4.36
N TYR A 110 -2.75 16.72 5.51
CA TYR A 110 -4.20 16.52 5.67
C TYR A 110 -4.86 17.80 6.13
N VAL A 111 -5.85 18.27 5.36
CA VAL A 111 -6.63 19.47 5.65
C VAL A 111 -8.07 19.05 5.90
N ASN A 112 -8.58 19.30 7.11
CA ASN A 112 -9.91 18.85 7.54
C ASN A 112 -10.13 17.34 7.33
N GLY A 113 -9.09 16.54 7.56
CA GLY A 113 -9.10 15.08 7.36
C GLY A 113 -8.96 14.61 5.91
N ARG A 114 -8.98 15.50 4.92
CA ARG A 114 -8.79 15.21 3.50
C ARG A 114 -7.29 15.24 3.17
N ARG A 115 -6.82 14.26 2.39
CA ARG A 115 -5.46 14.27 1.84
C ARG A 115 -5.30 15.42 0.82
N ALA A 116 -4.31 16.27 1.01
CA ALA A 116 -3.85 17.21 0.01
C ALA A 116 -2.78 16.52 -0.88
N PRO A 117 -2.96 16.42 -2.20
CA PRO A 117 -1.91 15.96 -3.10
C PRO A 117 -0.70 16.91 -3.12
N ARG A 118 0.48 16.39 -3.37
CA ARG A 118 1.66 17.21 -3.67
C ARG A 118 1.46 17.91 -5.00
N ALA A 119 1.84 19.18 -5.08
CA ALA A 119 1.78 19.94 -6.32
C ALA A 119 2.73 19.34 -7.36
N ALA A 120 2.26 19.15 -8.59
CA ALA A 120 2.96 18.43 -9.64
C ALA A 120 2.71 19.04 -11.03
N VAL A 121 3.63 18.74 -11.95
CA VAL A 121 3.47 18.99 -13.39
C VAL A 121 3.74 17.72 -14.19
N PRO A 122 3.14 17.54 -15.38
CA PRO A 122 3.37 16.37 -16.20
C PRO A 122 4.74 16.43 -16.88
N GLY A 123 5.63 15.48 -16.53
CA GLY A 123 6.92 15.26 -17.19
C GLY A 123 7.90 16.43 -17.14
N LEU A 124 8.90 16.36 -17.99
CA LEU A 124 9.91 17.41 -18.18
C LEU A 124 9.57 18.27 -19.40
N PRO A 125 9.75 19.60 -19.33
CA PRO A 125 9.51 20.50 -20.45
C PRO A 125 10.64 20.44 -21.49
N GLY A 126 10.29 20.71 -22.74
CA GLY A 126 11.22 20.78 -23.88
C GLY A 126 11.54 19.42 -24.49
N THR A 127 12.57 19.41 -25.33
CA THR A 127 13.14 18.18 -25.90
C THR A 127 14.09 17.56 -24.90
N VAL A 128 13.75 16.38 -24.40
CA VAL A 128 14.45 15.72 -23.29
C VAL A 128 15.22 14.51 -23.78
N THR A 129 16.47 14.38 -23.34
CA THR A 129 17.31 13.19 -23.52
C THR A 129 17.68 12.63 -22.16
N ALA A 130 17.40 11.34 -21.94
CA ALA A 130 17.87 10.61 -20.76
C ALA A 130 19.36 10.28 -20.87
N THR A 131 20.07 10.29 -19.76
CA THR A 131 21.50 9.95 -19.63
C THR A 131 21.72 9.01 -18.47
N GLU A 132 22.90 8.43 -18.34
CA GLU A 132 23.27 7.57 -17.20
C GLU A 132 23.24 8.29 -15.83
N THR A 133 23.17 9.60 -15.82
CA THR A 133 23.20 10.40 -14.59
C THR A 133 21.98 11.29 -14.40
N GLY A 134 21.02 11.24 -15.35
CA GLY A 134 19.82 12.05 -15.29
C GLY A 134 19.32 12.49 -16.67
N TYR A 135 19.12 13.79 -16.89
CA TYR A 135 18.44 14.30 -18.08
C TYR A 135 19.09 15.58 -18.61
N VAL A 136 18.95 15.79 -19.91
CA VAL A 136 19.29 17.04 -20.58
C VAL A 136 18.05 17.54 -21.33
N THR A 137 17.70 18.82 -21.17
CA THR A 137 16.60 19.47 -21.90
C THR A 137 17.02 20.81 -22.48
N ASP A 138 16.39 21.20 -23.57
CA ASP A 138 16.55 22.54 -24.17
C ASP A 138 15.74 23.63 -23.43
N SER A 139 14.81 23.23 -22.57
CA SER A 139 14.03 24.15 -21.73
C SER A 139 14.88 24.76 -20.61
N SER A 140 14.68 26.03 -20.32
CA SER A 140 15.27 26.72 -19.16
C SER A 140 14.36 26.69 -17.92
N GLU A 141 13.13 26.20 -18.01
CA GLU A 141 12.16 26.19 -16.90
C GLU A 141 12.68 25.44 -15.68
N PRO A 142 13.30 24.24 -15.82
CA PRO A 142 13.80 23.51 -14.66
C PRO A 142 14.88 24.22 -13.85
N LEU A 143 15.57 25.22 -14.42
CA LEU A 143 16.61 25.97 -13.68
C LEU A 143 16.05 26.73 -12.46
N SER A 144 14.75 26.97 -12.41
CA SER A 144 14.08 27.62 -11.29
C SER A 144 13.58 26.64 -10.21
N TRP A 145 13.56 25.33 -10.50
CA TRP A 145 13.00 24.33 -9.61
C TRP A 145 13.89 24.01 -8.40
N GLN A 146 13.23 23.70 -7.28
CA GLN A 146 13.91 23.40 -6.02
C GLN A 146 13.26 22.20 -5.35
N ASN A 147 14.08 21.26 -4.83
CA ASN A 147 13.62 20.09 -4.08
C ASN A 147 12.60 19.20 -4.81
N VAL A 148 12.71 19.10 -6.13
CA VAL A 148 11.81 18.31 -6.96
C VAL A 148 12.11 16.82 -6.88
N GLU A 149 11.06 16.04 -7.03
CA GLU A 149 11.08 14.59 -7.12
C GLU A 149 10.48 14.17 -8.47
N PHE A 150 11.11 13.22 -9.12
CA PHE A 150 10.65 12.68 -10.40
C PHE A 150 9.93 11.36 -10.17
N VAL A 151 8.74 11.23 -10.76
CA VAL A 151 7.93 10.01 -10.73
C VAL A 151 7.97 9.38 -12.12
N HIS A 152 8.31 8.10 -12.16
CA HIS A 152 8.35 7.28 -13.36
C HIS A 152 7.33 6.16 -13.21
N ARG A 153 6.28 6.14 -14.02
CA ARG A 153 5.26 5.08 -14.00
C ARG A 153 5.26 4.31 -15.31
N GLY A 154 5.10 3.01 -15.21
CA GLY A 154 5.00 2.15 -16.39
C GLY A 154 6.32 2.02 -17.15
N VAL A 155 7.47 2.03 -16.48
CA VAL A 155 8.76 1.69 -17.08
C VAL A 155 8.70 0.25 -17.61
N TYR A 156 8.30 -0.71 -16.75
CA TYR A 156 7.51 -1.86 -17.15
C TYR A 156 6.06 -1.57 -16.77
N PRO A 157 5.05 -2.13 -17.44
CA PRO A 157 3.65 -1.77 -17.18
C PRO A 157 3.23 -1.80 -15.71
N TRP A 158 3.87 -2.65 -14.91
CA TRP A 158 3.59 -2.87 -13.47
C TRP A 158 4.50 -2.09 -12.52
N THR A 159 5.43 -1.22 -12.99
CA THR A 159 6.45 -0.61 -12.13
C THR A 159 6.29 0.89 -11.93
N GLU A 160 6.80 1.39 -10.81
CA GLU A 160 6.93 2.82 -10.51
C GLU A 160 8.30 3.10 -9.88
N ALA A 161 8.90 4.25 -10.20
CA ALA A 161 10.02 4.77 -9.42
C ALA A 161 9.77 6.22 -9.01
N ARG A 162 10.24 6.59 -7.81
CA ARG A 162 10.27 7.95 -7.28
C ARG A 162 11.69 8.31 -6.93
N LEU A 163 12.24 9.29 -7.60
CA LEU A 163 13.67 9.60 -7.60
C LEU A 163 13.91 11.08 -7.38
N GLN A 164 14.82 11.41 -6.47
CA GLN A 164 15.19 12.79 -6.19
C GLN A 164 16.16 13.36 -7.24
N VAL A 165 16.06 14.66 -7.44
CA VAL A 165 17.04 15.46 -8.18
C VAL A 165 18.13 15.94 -7.23
N ALA A 166 19.40 15.69 -7.59
CA ALA A 166 20.57 16.17 -6.83
C ALA A 166 20.95 17.60 -7.22
N GLY A 167 20.72 17.99 -8.48
CA GLY A 167 21.04 19.34 -8.93
C GLY A 167 20.59 19.63 -10.36
N ILE A 168 20.37 20.88 -10.64
CA ILE A 168 19.98 21.40 -11.96
C ILE A 168 20.91 22.56 -12.32
N ALA A 169 21.53 22.51 -13.49
CA ALA A 169 22.47 23.53 -13.95
C ALA A 169 22.39 23.76 -15.45
N ARG A 170 22.78 24.94 -15.90
CA ARG A 170 22.95 25.24 -17.30
C ARG A 170 24.33 24.78 -17.78
N ALA A 171 24.38 24.05 -18.88
CA ALA A 171 25.62 23.62 -19.51
C ALA A 171 25.46 23.61 -21.04
N GLY A 172 26.39 24.25 -21.78
CA GLY A 172 26.40 24.20 -23.24
C GLY A 172 25.14 24.71 -23.95
N GLY A 173 24.37 25.61 -23.30
CA GLY A 173 23.09 26.11 -23.84
C GLY A 173 21.86 25.30 -23.42
N SER A 174 22.05 24.12 -22.87
CA SER A 174 21.00 23.23 -22.36
C SER A 174 20.91 23.26 -20.84
N THR A 175 19.82 22.73 -20.29
CA THR A 175 19.66 22.48 -18.87
C THR A 175 19.99 21.00 -18.58
N VAL A 176 20.93 20.78 -17.67
CA VAL A 176 21.37 19.47 -17.22
C VAL A 176 20.76 19.22 -15.84
N ILE A 177 20.06 18.11 -15.69
CA ILE A 177 19.44 17.65 -14.46
C ILE A 177 20.19 16.40 -13.99
N THR A 178 20.86 16.50 -12.85
CA THR A 178 21.58 15.38 -12.22
C THR A 178 20.69 14.74 -11.17
N MET A 179 20.47 13.45 -11.28
CA MET A 179 19.66 12.69 -10.34
C MET A 179 20.46 12.29 -9.09
N ALA A 180 19.77 12.12 -7.96
CA ALA A 180 20.39 11.70 -6.72
C ALA A 180 20.79 10.22 -6.77
N ARG A 181 21.89 9.90 -6.10
CA ARG A 181 22.42 8.54 -5.95
C ARG A 181 22.22 8.08 -4.51
N PRO A 182 22.04 6.77 -4.30
CA PRO A 182 22.13 5.66 -5.27
C PRO A 182 20.82 5.37 -6.01
N GLY A 183 19.68 6.00 -5.68
CA GLY A 183 18.36 5.64 -6.20
C GLY A 183 18.26 5.63 -7.73
N TYR A 184 18.83 6.64 -8.40
CA TYR A 184 18.82 6.67 -9.88
C TYR A 184 19.69 5.54 -10.48
N GLU A 185 20.83 5.24 -9.87
CA GLU A 185 21.70 4.13 -10.30
C GLU A 185 20.98 2.78 -10.15
N TRP A 186 20.24 2.59 -9.07
CA TRP A 186 19.44 1.40 -8.86
C TRP A 186 18.34 1.27 -9.90
N ALA A 187 17.60 2.34 -10.16
CA ALA A 187 16.57 2.35 -11.21
C ALA A 187 17.18 2.09 -12.59
N TYR A 188 18.34 2.68 -12.87
CA TYR A 188 19.06 2.48 -14.13
C TYR A 188 19.52 1.02 -14.29
N ALA A 189 20.00 0.39 -13.22
CA ALA A 189 20.42 -1.02 -13.24
C ALA A 189 19.24 -1.99 -13.33
N LEU A 190 18.13 -1.70 -12.62
CA LEU A 190 16.97 -2.58 -12.58
C LEU A 190 16.16 -2.53 -13.88
N TYR A 191 15.90 -1.35 -14.43
CA TYR A 191 14.99 -1.22 -15.57
C TYR A 191 15.73 -1.34 -16.90
N GLN A 192 15.97 -2.58 -17.30
CA GLN A 192 16.59 -2.95 -18.57
C GLN A 192 15.69 -3.96 -19.29
N SER A 193 15.29 -3.67 -20.50
CA SER A 193 14.45 -4.59 -21.25
C SER A 193 14.72 -4.54 -22.74
N VAL A 194 14.41 -5.64 -23.41
CA VAL A 194 14.14 -5.69 -24.84
C VAL A 194 12.75 -6.30 -25.01
N TYR A 195 11.86 -5.55 -25.63
CA TYR A 195 10.51 -6.02 -25.90
C TYR A 195 10.18 -5.77 -27.36
N GLU A 196 9.82 -6.84 -28.10
CA GLU A 196 9.55 -6.77 -29.54
C GLU A 196 10.65 -6.03 -30.34
N GLY A 197 11.93 -6.27 -29.97
CA GLY A 197 13.08 -5.62 -30.61
C GLY A 197 13.38 -4.20 -30.15
N ASN A 198 12.55 -3.62 -29.29
CA ASN A 198 12.78 -2.28 -28.71
C ASN A 198 13.51 -2.38 -27.37
N ALA A 199 14.70 -1.82 -27.30
CA ALA A 199 15.47 -1.77 -26.07
C ALA A 199 15.08 -0.56 -25.22
N SER A 200 14.87 -0.78 -23.92
CA SER A 200 14.73 0.29 -22.92
C SER A 200 15.84 0.16 -21.87
N ILE A 201 16.44 1.27 -21.52
CA ILE A 201 17.55 1.37 -20.56
C ILE A 201 17.22 2.43 -19.52
N GLY A 202 17.24 2.02 -18.25
CA GLY A 202 16.96 2.89 -17.12
C GLY A 202 15.48 3.26 -16.97
N PRO A 203 15.15 4.22 -16.09
CA PRO A 203 13.76 4.53 -15.74
C PRO A 203 12.99 5.30 -16.83
N GLY A 204 13.63 5.61 -17.98
CA GLY A 204 13.00 6.42 -19.02
C GLY A 204 12.75 7.86 -18.60
N LEU A 205 11.81 8.54 -19.25
CA LEU A 205 11.44 9.91 -18.91
C LEU A 205 10.44 9.91 -17.73
N PRO A 206 10.52 10.91 -16.83
CA PRO A 206 9.54 11.00 -15.74
C PRO A 206 8.13 11.30 -16.29
N THR A 207 7.13 10.65 -15.73
CA THR A 207 5.71 10.89 -16.05
C THR A 207 5.17 12.10 -15.32
N SER A 208 5.75 12.45 -14.16
CA SER A 208 5.46 13.70 -13.45
C SER A 208 6.65 14.19 -12.63
N VAL A 209 6.64 15.48 -12.32
CA VAL A 209 7.59 16.16 -11.43
C VAL A 209 6.81 16.79 -10.30
N GLU A 210 7.22 16.54 -9.06
CA GLU A 210 6.48 16.97 -7.86
C GLU A 210 7.30 17.91 -6.97
N ASN A 211 6.58 18.71 -6.16
CA ASN A 211 7.10 19.43 -4.99
C ASN A 211 7.93 20.70 -5.29
N ASP A 212 7.61 21.45 -6.36
CA ASP A 212 8.15 22.81 -6.50
C ASP A 212 7.07 23.88 -6.22
N PRO A 213 7.40 25.01 -5.58
CA PRO A 213 6.44 26.09 -5.32
C PRO A 213 5.73 26.64 -6.56
N SER A 214 6.39 26.61 -7.72
CA SER A 214 5.79 27.04 -8.99
C SER A 214 4.72 26.10 -9.54
N PHE A 215 4.60 24.89 -8.96
CA PHE A 215 3.58 23.89 -9.32
C PHE A 215 2.27 24.06 -8.54
N LEU A 216 2.20 24.96 -7.57
CA LEU A 216 0.97 25.27 -6.82
C LEU A 216 -0.03 26.02 -7.71
N ARG A 217 -0.71 25.29 -8.61
CA ARG A 217 -1.69 25.82 -9.56
C ARG A 217 -3.10 25.25 -9.31
N GLU A 218 -3.18 24.06 -8.76
CA GLU A 218 -4.44 23.36 -8.48
C GLU A 218 -4.84 23.55 -7.01
N PRO A 219 -6.06 24.06 -6.72
CA PRO A 219 -6.55 24.18 -5.34
C PRO A 219 -6.57 22.80 -4.64
N GLY A 220 -6.24 22.81 -3.36
CA GLY A 220 -6.17 21.61 -2.53
C GLY A 220 -4.82 20.89 -2.59
N THR A 221 -3.80 21.43 -3.27
CA THR A 221 -2.45 20.87 -3.35
C THR A 221 -1.47 21.59 -2.42
N PHE A 222 -0.36 20.92 -2.09
CA PHE A 222 0.66 21.48 -1.21
C PHE A 222 2.09 21.23 -1.73
N VAL A 223 3.02 22.00 -1.17
CA VAL A 223 4.48 21.86 -1.32
C VAL A 223 5.12 21.97 0.05
N LEU A 224 6.13 21.15 0.31
CA LEU A 224 7.09 21.38 1.39
C LEU A 224 8.39 21.93 0.80
N ASP A 225 8.62 23.22 0.96
CA ASP A 225 9.87 23.86 0.58
C ASP A 225 10.94 23.60 1.65
N ARG A 226 12.00 22.89 1.26
CA ARG A 226 13.15 22.50 2.10
C ARG A 226 14.45 23.20 1.68
N ALA A 227 14.35 24.27 0.89
CA ALA A 227 15.53 24.97 0.37
C ALA A 227 16.45 25.52 1.49
N ARG A 228 15.90 25.78 2.68
CA ARG A 228 16.65 26.25 3.84
C ARG A 228 16.58 25.22 4.96
N PRO A 229 17.68 24.53 5.27
CA PRO A 229 17.73 23.59 6.40
C PRO A 229 17.31 24.27 7.71
N GLY A 230 16.43 23.64 8.48
CA GLY A 230 15.92 24.16 9.74
C GLY A 230 14.88 25.30 9.61
N ALA A 231 14.53 25.69 8.38
CA ALA A 231 13.55 26.74 8.11
C ALA A 231 12.65 26.34 6.91
N HIS A 232 12.13 25.11 6.98
CA HIS A 232 11.19 24.60 5.98
C HIS A 232 9.88 25.37 6.01
N VAL A 233 9.25 25.50 4.85
CA VAL A 233 7.96 26.18 4.69
C VAL A 233 6.95 25.24 4.04
N LEU A 234 5.85 25.00 4.73
CA LEU A 234 4.67 24.38 4.13
C LEU A 234 3.89 25.42 3.35
N MET A 235 3.58 25.11 2.11
CA MET A 235 2.76 25.93 1.22
C MET A 235 1.53 25.13 0.84
N TYR A 236 0.36 25.69 0.97
CA TYR A 236 -0.92 25.06 0.61
C TYR A 236 -1.78 26.02 -0.18
N LEU A 237 -2.27 25.60 -1.32
CA LEU A 237 -3.26 26.33 -2.10
C LEU A 237 -4.67 25.83 -1.71
N PRO A 238 -5.46 26.61 -0.94
CA PRO A 238 -6.69 26.12 -0.35
C PRO A 238 -7.78 25.82 -1.39
N LEU A 239 -8.69 24.91 -1.02
CA LEU A 239 -9.95 24.78 -1.74
C LEU A 239 -10.86 25.99 -1.48
N PRO A 240 -11.79 26.30 -2.40
CA PRO A 240 -12.77 27.35 -2.18
C PRO A 240 -13.54 27.13 -0.86
N GLY A 241 -13.56 28.18 -0.02
CA GLY A 241 -14.25 28.15 1.27
C GLY A 241 -13.43 27.61 2.45
N GLU A 242 -12.21 27.16 2.24
CA GLU A 242 -11.28 26.84 3.34
C GLU A 242 -10.68 28.15 3.91
N GLU A 243 -10.65 28.27 5.24
CA GLU A 243 -10.11 29.41 5.93
C GLU A 243 -9.02 28.96 6.93
N PRO A 244 -7.84 29.62 6.96
CA PRO A 244 -6.73 29.18 7.80
C PRO A 244 -7.01 29.23 9.30
N ALA A 245 -7.96 30.07 9.72
CA ALA A 245 -8.34 30.21 11.13
C ALA A 245 -9.22 29.06 11.65
N SER A 246 -9.89 28.32 10.76
CA SER A 246 -10.81 27.24 11.13
C SER A 246 -10.38 25.87 10.58
N ALA A 247 -9.46 25.83 9.64
CA ALA A 247 -8.98 24.57 9.06
C ALA A 247 -8.05 23.84 10.04
N ARG A 248 -8.36 22.58 10.32
CA ARG A 248 -7.41 21.67 10.98
C ARG A 248 -6.45 21.10 9.94
N VAL A 249 -5.20 21.54 10.00
CA VAL A 249 -4.15 21.08 9.08
C VAL A 249 -3.14 20.22 9.84
N VAL A 250 -2.93 18.99 9.39
CA VAL A 250 -2.04 18.02 10.05
C VAL A 250 -0.98 17.54 9.06
N ALA A 251 0.29 17.65 9.47
CA ALA A 251 1.42 17.06 8.82
C ALA A 251 1.90 15.83 9.61
N PRO A 252 1.87 14.62 9.04
CA PRO A 252 2.45 13.45 9.68
C PRO A 252 3.95 13.59 9.91
N VAL A 253 4.44 13.12 11.08
CA VAL A 253 5.86 13.18 11.44
C VAL A 253 6.44 11.82 11.86
N LEU A 254 5.60 10.86 12.25
CA LEU A 254 6.03 9.50 12.55
C LEU A 254 5.84 8.61 11.33
N GLU A 255 6.78 7.69 11.11
CA GLU A 255 6.65 6.65 10.08
C GLU A 255 5.94 5.41 10.64
N THR A 256 6.19 5.07 11.91
CA THR A 256 5.55 3.96 12.62
C THR A 256 4.73 4.49 13.79
N LEU A 257 3.48 4.06 13.91
CA LEU A 257 2.60 4.38 15.02
C LEU A 257 2.68 3.31 16.12
N VAL A 258 2.57 2.03 15.72
CA VAL A 258 2.62 0.90 16.65
C VAL A 258 3.58 -0.14 16.09
N ARG A 259 4.46 -0.63 16.95
CA ARG A 259 5.29 -1.80 16.68
C ARG A 259 5.06 -2.83 17.79
N LEU A 260 4.63 -4.01 17.39
CA LEU A 260 4.39 -5.15 18.26
C LEU A 260 5.37 -6.26 17.88
N ALA A 261 6.33 -6.59 18.76
CA ALA A 261 7.37 -7.54 18.46
C ALA A 261 7.52 -8.61 19.56
N GLY A 262 7.44 -9.89 19.18
CA GLY A 262 7.63 -11.03 20.09
C GLY A 262 6.57 -11.19 21.18
N ALA A 263 5.43 -10.49 21.09
CA ALA A 263 4.33 -10.59 22.05
C ALA A 263 3.35 -11.71 21.67
N ARG A 264 2.56 -12.15 22.64
CA ARG A 264 1.53 -13.19 22.46
C ARG A 264 0.18 -12.71 22.92
N GLU A 265 -0.86 -13.13 22.20
CA GLU A 265 -2.27 -12.90 22.62
C GLU A 265 -2.59 -11.42 22.91
N VAL A 266 -1.97 -10.49 22.18
CA VAL A 266 -2.31 -9.05 22.24
C VAL A 266 -3.50 -8.79 21.32
N ALA A 267 -4.43 -7.96 21.76
CA ALA A 267 -5.55 -7.55 20.93
C ALA A 267 -5.63 -6.04 20.77
N LEU A 268 -5.85 -5.57 19.52
CA LEU A 268 -6.15 -4.18 19.15
C LEU A 268 -7.58 -4.13 18.61
N ARG A 269 -8.48 -3.42 19.30
CA ARG A 269 -9.92 -3.48 18.97
C ARG A 269 -10.55 -2.09 18.85
N GLY A 270 -11.17 -1.80 17.71
CA GLY A 270 -11.94 -0.57 17.48
C GLY A 270 -11.12 0.72 17.49
N LEU A 271 -9.81 0.64 17.24
CA LEU A 271 -8.89 1.77 17.25
C LEU A 271 -8.76 2.37 15.85
N VAL A 272 -8.52 3.69 15.78
CA VAL A 272 -8.19 4.37 14.53
C VAL A 272 -6.70 4.71 14.53
N PHE A 273 -5.96 4.22 13.53
CA PHE A 273 -4.54 4.56 13.29
C PHE A 273 -4.47 5.55 12.14
N ALA A 274 -3.89 6.72 12.40
CA ALA A 274 -3.93 7.81 11.42
C ALA A 274 -2.68 8.70 11.46
N GLU A 275 -2.48 9.42 10.35
CA GLU A 275 -1.54 10.53 10.24
C GLU A 275 -0.09 10.08 10.50
N ALA A 276 0.36 9.06 9.74
CA ALA A 276 1.76 8.67 9.63
C ALA A 276 2.30 8.98 8.23
N THR A 277 3.62 9.09 8.10
CA THR A 277 4.34 9.36 6.85
C THR A 277 5.29 8.20 6.50
N TRP A 278 5.97 8.29 5.37
CA TRP A 278 7.15 7.50 5.02
C TRP A 278 8.05 8.33 4.11
N LEU A 279 9.22 8.66 4.60
CA LEU A 279 10.08 9.67 3.97
C LEU A 279 11.01 9.11 2.89
N ARG A 280 11.16 7.77 2.83
CA ARG A 280 12.10 7.10 1.93
C ARG A 280 12.00 7.55 0.46
N PRO A 281 10.80 7.69 -0.17
CA PRO A 281 10.73 8.12 -1.56
C PRO A 281 11.32 9.51 -1.81
N GLY A 282 11.34 10.37 -0.79
CA GLY A 282 11.96 11.70 -0.82
C GLY A 282 13.42 11.73 -0.36
N ARG A 283 14.13 10.61 -0.28
CA ARG A 283 15.55 10.50 0.06
C ARG A 283 16.39 10.21 -1.20
N PRO A 284 17.74 10.39 -1.16
CA PRO A 284 18.62 10.08 -2.29
C PRO A 284 18.51 8.63 -2.80
N GLU A 285 18.17 7.70 -1.91
CA GLU A 285 17.92 6.30 -2.23
C GLU A 285 16.64 6.09 -3.05
N GLY A 286 15.68 7.00 -2.94
CA GLY A 286 14.41 6.94 -3.64
C GLY A 286 13.57 5.71 -3.35
N PHE A 287 12.60 5.47 -4.22
CA PHE A 287 11.73 4.30 -4.21
C PHE A 287 11.73 3.70 -5.62
N VAL A 288 12.27 2.50 -5.77
CA VAL A 288 12.37 1.78 -7.05
C VAL A 288 11.54 0.51 -6.94
N HIS A 289 10.27 0.59 -7.33
CA HIS A 289 9.32 -0.51 -7.23
C HIS A 289 9.51 -1.50 -8.38
N TYR A 290 9.37 -2.81 -8.07
CA TYR A 290 9.34 -3.84 -9.09
C TYR A 290 7.95 -4.49 -9.13
N HIS A 291 7.53 -5.22 -8.09
CA HIS A 291 6.23 -5.89 -8.05
C HIS A 291 5.72 -6.06 -6.61
N GLY A 292 4.40 -6.16 -6.44
CA GLY A 292 3.74 -6.38 -5.15
C GLY A 292 4.07 -5.31 -4.12
N SER A 293 4.33 -5.70 -2.87
CA SER A 293 4.68 -4.79 -1.79
C SER A 293 6.19 -4.52 -1.66
N GLY A 294 7.01 -4.97 -2.62
CA GLY A 294 8.47 -4.86 -2.56
C GLY A 294 9.03 -3.69 -3.36
N PHE A 295 10.22 -3.22 -2.96
CA PHE A 295 11.02 -2.26 -3.72
C PHE A 295 12.51 -2.66 -3.68
N TYR A 296 13.26 -2.21 -4.68
CA TYR A 296 14.65 -2.54 -4.88
C TYR A 296 15.58 -1.51 -4.23
N GLU A 297 16.60 -1.98 -3.54
CA GLU A 297 17.63 -1.19 -2.85
C GLU A 297 19.06 -1.50 -3.34
N GLY A 298 19.19 -1.87 -4.61
CA GLY A 298 20.47 -2.32 -5.15
C GLY A 298 20.70 -3.82 -4.95
N GLY A 299 21.80 -4.31 -5.48
CA GLY A 299 22.17 -5.72 -5.50
C GLY A 299 22.04 -6.36 -6.88
N PRO A 300 22.13 -7.70 -6.98
CA PRO A 300 22.05 -8.40 -8.24
C PRO A 300 20.68 -8.30 -8.90
N VAL A 301 20.68 -8.16 -10.22
CA VAL A 301 19.51 -8.28 -11.09
C VAL A 301 19.74 -9.41 -12.09
N GLU A 302 18.68 -10.10 -12.46
CA GLU A 302 18.69 -11.14 -13.47
C GLU A 302 17.72 -10.81 -14.60
N ARG A 303 17.81 -11.55 -15.70
CA ARG A 303 16.92 -11.44 -16.84
C ARG A 303 15.86 -12.53 -16.77
N ALA A 304 14.60 -12.14 -16.96
CA ALA A 304 13.52 -13.04 -17.30
C ALA A 304 13.35 -13.01 -18.82
N GLU A 305 13.58 -14.13 -19.48
CA GLU A 305 13.37 -14.29 -20.92
C GLU A 305 11.88 -14.40 -21.22
N LEU A 306 11.37 -13.51 -22.08
CA LEU A 306 9.96 -13.47 -22.49
C LEU A 306 9.71 -14.14 -23.85
N GLY A 307 10.75 -14.71 -24.49
CA GLY A 307 10.76 -15.36 -25.80
C GLY A 307 11.52 -14.55 -26.85
N GLU A 308 12.06 -15.24 -27.87
CA GLU A 308 12.73 -14.71 -29.08
C GLU A 308 13.52 -13.40 -28.91
N GLY A 309 14.44 -13.34 -27.93
CA GLY A 309 15.30 -12.18 -27.69
C GLY A 309 14.63 -11.04 -26.92
N SER A 310 13.41 -11.23 -26.46
CA SER A 310 12.72 -10.31 -25.54
C SER A 310 13.01 -10.70 -24.08
N TYR A 311 13.31 -9.72 -23.23
CA TYR A 311 13.55 -9.93 -21.82
C TYR A 311 13.19 -8.70 -20.99
N VAL A 312 12.98 -8.91 -19.71
CA VAL A 312 12.97 -7.86 -18.67
C VAL A 312 13.96 -8.24 -17.57
N THR A 313 14.48 -7.26 -16.85
CA THR A 313 15.30 -7.53 -15.68
C THR A 313 14.44 -7.49 -14.41
N TYR A 314 14.80 -8.31 -13.43
CA TYR A 314 14.14 -8.37 -12.12
C TYR A 314 15.17 -8.45 -10.99
N PRO A 315 14.84 -7.94 -9.78
CA PRO A 315 15.75 -7.97 -8.65
C PRO A 315 15.74 -9.34 -7.99
N LEU A 316 16.93 -9.85 -7.59
CA LEU A 316 17.03 -11.08 -6.79
C LEU A 316 16.62 -10.90 -5.33
N SER A 317 16.58 -9.66 -4.87
CA SER A 317 16.09 -9.30 -3.53
C SER A 317 15.31 -8.00 -3.57
N SER A 318 14.32 -7.91 -2.73
CA SER A 318 13.53 -6.68 -2.52
C SER A 318 13.25 -6.49 -1.03
N VAL A 319 13.02 -5.24 -0.65
CA VAL A 319 12.60 -4.86 0.69
C VAL A 319 11.10 -4.56 0.65
N THR A 320 10.36 -5.03 1.64
CA THR A 320 8.93 -4.75 1.74
C THR A 320 8.69 -3.28 2.14
N VAL A 321 7.74 -2.60 1.50
CA VAL A 321 7.27 -1.28 1.93
C VAL A 321 6.81 -1.38 3.39
N PRO A 322 7.37 -0.61 4.32
CA PRO A 322 7.02 -0.72 5.73
C PRO A 322 5.57 -0.35 5.97
N ALA A 323 5.01 -0.86 7.06
CA ALA A 323 3.68 -0.48 7.50
C ALA A 323 3.75 0.52 8.66
N CYS A 324 2.70 1.32 8.78
CA CYS A 324 2.58 2.26 9.89
C CYS A 324 2.20 1.56 11.21
N VAL A 325 1.60 0.36 11.12
CA VAL A 325 1.41 -0.56 12.25
C VAL A 325 2.08 -1.90 11.90
N GLN A 326 3.00 -2.35 12.76
CA GLN A 326 3.85 -3.51 12.49
C GLN A 326 3.65 -4.58 13.57
N ILE A 327 3.47 -5.83 13.13
CA ILE A 327 3.39 -7.02 13.99
C ILE A 327 4.51 -7.96 13.54
N GLU A 328 5.49 -8.22 14.41
CA GLU A 328 6.70 -8.95 14.10
C GLU A 328 6.87 -10.12 15.08
N ASP A 329 7.09 -11.33 14.55
CA ASP A 329 7.36 -12.55 15.33
C ASP A 329 6.41 -12.74 16.54
N ALA A 330 5.13 -12.49 16.33
CA ALA A 330 4.12 -12.47 17.39
C ALA A 330 3.06 -13.55 17.15
N ASP A 331 2.56 -14.15 18.25
CA ASP A 331 1.62 -15.27 18.19
C ASP A 331 0.24 -14.87 18.72
N GLY A 332 -0.83 -15.32 18.02
CA GLY A 332 -2.21 -15.15 18.48
C GLY A 332 -2.68 -13.69 18.59
N VAL A 333 -2.06 -12.77 17.84
CA VAL A 333 -2.44 -11.35 17.89
C VAL A 333 -3.72 -11.12 17.11
N GLU A 334 -4.64 -10.36 17.70
CA GLU A 334 -5.91 -9.96 17.08
C GLU A 334 -5.94 -8.47 16.78
N VAL A 335 -6.26 -8.11 15.53
CA VAL A 335 -6.59 -6.73 15.12
C VAL A 335 -8.02 -6.75 14.58
N THR A 336 -8.96 -6.18 15.33
CA THR A 336 -10.38 -6.33 15.02
C THR A 336 -11.15 -5.02 15.08
N GLY A 337 -11.91 -4.73 14.00
CA GLY A 337 -12.76 -3.54 13.94
C GLY A 337 -11.97 -2.22 13.97
N CYS A 338 -10.69 -2.26 13.62
CA CYS A 338 -9.83 -1.09 13.56
C CYS A 338 -9.96 -0.36 12.22
N ARG A 339 -9.60 0.92 12.21
CA ARG A 339 -9.50 1.71 10.99
C ARG A 339 -8.09 2.23 10.80
N PHE A 340 -7.55 2.04 9.60
CA PHE A 340 -6.24 2.53 9.15
C PHE A 340 -6.50 3.58 8.08
N THR A 341 -6.18 4.83 8.37
CA THR A 341 -6.53 5.93 7.46
C THR A 341 -5.49 7.03 7.48
N ARG A 342 -5.32 7.74 6.37
CA ARG A 342 -4.37 8.86 6.29
C ARG A 342 -2.93 8.45 6.67
N LEU A 343 -2.45 7.34 6.09
CA LEU A 343 -1.11 6.80 6.36
C LEU A 343 -0.21 6.94 5.13
N GLY A 344 1.06 7.23 5.36
CA GLY A 344 2.07 7.50 4.32
C GLY A 344 2.76 6.28 3.73
N ALA A 345 2.38 5.08 4.18
CA ALA A 345 2.91 3.79 3.70
C ALA A 345 1.82 2.72 3.75
N THR A 346 2.18 1.44 3.91
CA THR A 346 1.23 0.34 4.13
C THR A 346 0.51 0.51 5.46
N GLY A 347 -0.76 0.15 5.54
CA GLY A 347 -1.56 0.28 6.77
C GLY A 347 -1.05 -0.64 7.88
N LEU A 348 -1.02 -1.94 7.62
CA LEU A 348 -0.64 -2.99 8.58
C LEU A 348 0.31 -4.00 7.94
N SER A 349 1.37 -4.38 8.65
CA SER A 349 2.20 -5.54 8.29
C SER A 349 2.22 -6.59 9.39
N VAL A 350 2.25 -7.85 8.96
CA VAL A 350 2.49 -9.03 9.81
C VAL A 350 3.69 -9.76 9.23
N SER A 351 4.74 -9.96 10.02
CA SER A 351 5.93 -10.71 9.61
C SER A 351 6.32 -11.75 10.66
N GLY A 352 6.53 -12.99 10.22
CA GLY A 352 6.79 -14.09 11.16
C GLY A 352 5.59 -14.41 12.06
N GLY A 353 5.83 -15.20 13.12
CA GLY A 353 4.83 -15.59 14.10
C GLY A 353 3.77 -16.58 13.62
N ASP A 354 2.73 -16.78 14.45
CA ASP A 354 1.65 -17.74 14.21
C ASP A 354 0.28 -17.23 14.67
N GLY A 355 -0.78 -17.59 13.94
CA GLY A 355 -2.16 -17.36 14.36
C GLY A 355 -2.61 -15.89 14.45
N VAL A 356 -1.99 -14.99 13.69
CA VAL A 356 -2.40 -13.58 13.66
C VAL A 356 -3.68 -13.40 12.87
N ALA A 357 -4.64 -12.66 13.44
CA ALA A 357 -5.94 -12.42 12.83
C ALA A 357 -6.21 -10.91 12.63
N VAL A 358 -6.52 -10.52 11.39
CA VAL A 358 -6.95 -9.16 11.02
C VAL A 358 -8.37 -9.23 10.49
N ARG A 359 -9.32 -8.73 11.25
CA ARG A 359 -10.75 -8.93 10.97
C ARG A 359 -11.57 -7.65 11.09
N ARG A 360 -12.53 -7.48 10.18
CA ARG A 360 -13.51 -6.38 10.21
C ARG A 360 -12.84 -5.00 10.32
N CYS A 361 -11.66 -4.88 9.73
CA CYS A 361 -10.92 -3.63 9.69
C CYS A 361 -11.22 -2.85 8.39
N ALA A 362 -11.05 -1.54 8.46
CA ALA A 362 -11.14 -0.64 7.30
C ALA A 362 -9.77 -0.02 7.00
N PHE A 363 -9.37 -0.05 5.74
CA PHE A 363 -8.14 0.55 5.22
C PHE A 363 -8.51 1.54 4.14
N ASP A 364 -8.29 2.82 4.38
CA ASP A 364 -8.65 3.88 3.45
C ASP A 364 -7.65 5.04 3.44
N THR A 365 -7.51 5.73 2.31
CA THR A 365 -6.65 6.92 2.19
C THR A 365 -5.17 6.62 2.57
N LEU A 366 -4.62 5.53 2.05
CA LEU A 366 -3.24 5.11 2.32
C LEU A 366 -2.33 5.42 1.12
N ALA A 367 -1.10 5.85 1.39
CA ALA A 367 -0.10 6.05 0.35
C ALA A 367 0.41 4.72 -0.25
N GLY A 368 0.51 3.68 0.56
CA GLY A 368 0.85 2.31 0.19
C GLY A 368 -0.34 1.34 0.25
N GLY A 369 -0.08 0.06 0.43
CA GLY A 369 -1.09 -0.99 0.49
C GLY A 369 -1.91 -1.02 1.78
N GLY A 370 -2.94 -1.87 1.82
CA GLY A 370 -3.74 -2.09 3.03
C GLY A 370 -3.03 -2.99 4.02
N VAL A 371 -2.83 -4.25 3.67
CA VAL A 371 -2.25 -5.29 4.53
C VAL A 371 -1.14 -6.04 3.80
N THR A 372 -0.01 -6.25 4.48
CA THR A 372 1.07 -7.12 4.00
C THR A 372 1.37 -8.20 5.04
N VAL A 373 1.43 -9.47 4.61
CA VAL A 373 1.73 -10.64 5.47
C VAL A 373 2.91 -11.41 4.88
N THR A 374 3.97 -11.59 5.66
CA THR A 374 5.18 -12.27 5.19
C THR A 374 5.70 -13.30 6.21
N GLY A 375 6.04 -14.50 5.75
CA GLY A 375 6.69 -15.52 6.58
C GLY A 375 5.88 -16.02 7.78
N THR A 376 4.57 -15.78 7.82
CA THR A 376 3.67 -16.07 8.95
C THR A 376 2.99 -17.43 8.77
N ARG A 377 2.69 -18.11 9.87
CA ARG A 377 1.85 -19.32 9.88
C ARG A 377 0.43 -18.97 10.31
N SER A 378 -0.54 -19.68 9.76
CA SER A 378 -1.96 -19.66 10.17
C SER A 378 -2.57 -18.26 10.27
N ALA A 379 -2.13 -17.31 9.43
CA ALA A 379 -2.70 -15.95 9.44
C ALA A 379 -4.10 -15.94 8.83
N ALA A 380 -5.00 -15.11 9.41
CA ALA A 380 -6.37 -14.94 8.92
C ALA A 380 -6.65 -13.44 8.63
N ILE A 381 -6.88 -13.11 7.36
CA ILE A 381 -7.22 -11.76 6.90
C ILE A 381 -8.67 -11.82 6.38
N GLU A 382 -9.62 -11.46 7.22
CA GLU A 382 -11.03 -11.74 6.96
C GLU A 382 -11.96 -10.54 7.22
N ASP A 383 -12.99 -10.42 6.39
CA ASP A 383 -14.04 -9.39 6.51
C ASP A 383 -13.51 -7.95 6.53
N ASN A 384 -12.40 -7.66 5.86
CA ASN A 384 -11.83 -6.32 5.83
C ASN A 384 -12.29 -5.55 4.59
N ARG A 385 -12.41 -4.23 4.72
CA ARG A 385 -12.62 -3.30 3.61
C ARG A 385 -11.33 -2.55 3.32
N VAL A 386 -10.81 -2.71 2.10
CA VAL A 386 -9.61 -2.03 1.60
C VAL A 386 -10.02 -1.18 0.42
N ARG A 387 -9.93 0.16 0.55
CA ARG A 387 -10.37 1.07 -0.50
C ARG A 387 -9.51 2.33 -0.57
N GLY A 388 -9.17 2.77 -1.79
CA GLY A 388 -8.39 4.01 -1.98
C GLY A 388 -7.04 3.92 -1.29
N THR A 389 -6.33 2.82 -1.50
CA THR A 389 -4.93 2.60 -1.08
C THR A 389 -4.00 2.77 -2.27
N GLY A 390 -2.68 2.80 -2.05
CA GLY A 390 -1.70 3.00 -3.11
C GLY A 390 -1.72 4.40 -3.73
N LEU A 391 -2.23 5.40 -3.01
CA LEU A 391 -2.43 6.77 -3.54
C LEU A 391 -1.13 7.49 -3.90
N GLU A 392 0.00 7.01 -3.43
CA GLU A 392 1.33 7.55 -3.74
C GLU A 392 2.26 6.46 -4.29
N LEU A 393 2.18 5.26 -3.77
CA LEU A 393 2.96 4.09 -4.18
C LEU A 393 2.08 3.20 -5.04
N SER A 394 1.96 3.54 -6.34
CA SER A 394 0.94 2.98 -7.24
C SER A 394 1.08 1.48 -7.48
N GLY A 395 2.26 0.87 -7.25
CA GLY A 395 2.45 -0.57 -7.35
C GLY A 395 1.95 -1.38 -6.14
N SER A 396 1.54 -0.71 -5.06
CA SER A 396 1.10 -1.38 -3.84
C SER A 396 -0.25 -2.09 -4.03
N PRO A 397 -0.35 -3.40 -3.74
CA PRO A 397 -1.62 -4.12 -3.77
C PRO A 397 -2.50 -3.77 -2.57
N GLY A 398 -3.78 -4.06 -2.68
CA GLY A 398 -4.70 -3.92 -1.54
C GLY A 398 -4.32 -4.85 -0.38
N ILE A 399 -4.12 -6.14 -0.66
CA ILE A 399 -3.64 -7.16 0.27
C ILE A 399 -2.49 -7.92 -0.40
N ALA A 400 -1.36 -8.08 0.30
CA ALA A 400 -0.21 -8.86 -0.16
C ALA A 400 0.17 -9.93 0.86
N ILE A 401 0.40 -11.15 0.40
CA ILE A 401 0.89 -12.26 1.22
C ILE A 401 2.06 -12.95 0.50
N SER A 402 3.09 -13.37 1.23
CA SER A 402 4.20 -14.13 0.67
C SER A 402 4.97 -14.91 1.74
N GLY A 403 5.55 -16.06 1.36
CA GLY A 403 6.30 -16.91 2.28
C GLY A 403 5.46 -17.43 3.45
N THR A 404 4.14 -17.43 3.31
CA THR A 404 3.20 -17.83 4.38
C THR A 404 2.90 -19.32 4.32
N ARG A 405 2.46 -19.87 5.46
CA ARG A 405 1.97 -21.25 5.56
C ARG A 405 0.58 -21.28 6.21
N GLY A 406 -0.42 -21.82 5.49
CA GLY A 406 -1.79 -21.91 5.96
C GLY A 406 -2.48 -20.55 6.14
N CYS A 407 -2.16 -19.57 5.29
CA CYS A 407 -2.79 -18.24 5.34
C CYS A 407 -4.17 -18.26 4.68
N VAL A 408 -5.16 -17.64 5.33
CA VAL A 408 -6.52 -17.47 4.82
C VAL A 408 -6.79 -15.98 4.55
N VAL A 409 -7.14 -15.66 3.30
CA VAL A 409 -7.62 -14.33 2.89
C VAL A 409 -9.05 -14.49 2.43
N ALA A 410 -10.02 -14.15 3.27
CA ALA A 410 -11.41 -14.50 2.99
C ALA A 410 -12.39 -13.35 3.27
N HIS A 411 -13.43 -13.28 2.46
CA HIS A 411 -14.52 -12.32 2.65
C HIS A 411 -14.07 -10.86 2.73
N ASN A 412 -12.94 -10.50 2.09
CA ASN A 412 -12.52 -9.10 2.02
C ASN A 412 -13.16 -8.40 0.81
N GLU A 413 -13.37 -7.11 0.94
CA GLU A 413 -13.74 -6.21 -0.14
C GLU A 413 -12.55 -5.30 -0.45
N VAL A 414 -11.93 -5.46 -1.65
CA VAL A 414 -10.78 -4.68 -2.10
C VAL A 414 -11.20 -3.89 -3.34
N THR A 415 -11.28 -2.58 -3.21
CA THR A 415 -11.82 -1.72 -4.28
C THR A 415 -11.00 -0.44 -4.44
N ASP A 416 -11.05 0.12 -5.66
CA ASP A 416 -10.43 1.41 -5.96
C ASP A 416 -8.92 1.43 -5.62
N VAL A 417 -8.18 0.45 -6.14
CA VAL A 417 -6.72 0.32 -5.94
C VAL A 417 -5.96 0.51 -7.27
N PRO A 418 -4.75 1.08 -7.21
CA PRO A 418 -4.03 1.49 -8.43
C PRO A 418 -3.39 0.34 -9.19
N HIS A 419 -3.19 -0.81 -8.56
CA HIS A 419 -2.65 -2.03 -9.16
C HIS A 419 -3.43 -3.26 -8.69
N CYS A 420 -2.77 -4.36 -8.34
CA CYS A 420 -3.43 -5.61 -7.97
C CYS A 420 -4.34 -5.48 -6.74
N GLY A 421 -5.44 -6.21 -6.75
CA GLY A 421 -6.34 -6.32 -5.58
C GLY A 421 -5.72 -7.14 -4.46
N ILE A 422 -5.55 -8.45 -4.69
CA ILE A 422 -4.95 -9.42 -3.77
C ILE A 422 -3.77 -10.09 -4.47
N VAL A 423 -2.60 -10.08 -3.82
CA VAL A 423 -1.37 -10.70 -4.33
C VAL A 423 -0.92 -11.81 -3.38
N ALA A 424 -0.66 -12.99 -3.92
CA ALA A 424 -0.01 -14.09 -3.22
C ALA A 424 1.31 -14.46 -3.94
N GLY A 425 2.45 -14.15 -3.31
CA GLY A 425 3.75 -14.70 -3.70
C GLY A 425 3.90 -16.15 -3.23
N ALA A 426 5.05 -16.77 -3.52
CA ALA A 426 5.32 -18.14 -3.12
C ALA A 426 4.96 -18.40 -1.65
N GLY A 427 4.38 -19.58 -1.36
CA GLY A 427 3.90 -19.97 -0.04
C GLY A 427 3.44 -21.41 0.02
N GLU A 428 2.69 -21.77 1.04
CA GLU A 428 2.14 -23.12 1.23
C GLU A 428 0.74 -23.02 1.87
N GLY A 429 -0.24 -23.73 1.31
CA GLY A 429 -1.59 -23.81 1.88
C GLY A 429 -2.34 -22.47 1.92
N THR A 430 -2.11 -21.62 0.95
CA THR A 430 -2.78 -20.32 0.86
C THR A 430 -4.21 -20.47 0.38
N HIS A 431 -5.18 -19.92 1.11
CA HIS A 431 -6.59 -19.91 0.74
C HIS A 431 -7.10 -18.49 0.48
N ILE A 432 -7.53 -18.20 -0.75
CA ILE A 432 -8.14 -16.91 -1.14
C ILE A 432 -9.61 -17.19 -1.47
N LEU A 433 -10.50 -16.89 -0.51
CA LEU A 433 -11.86 -17.39 -0.52
C LEU A 433 -12.91 -16.26 -0.44
N HIS A 434 -13.88 -16.28 -1.33
CA HIS A 434 -15.06 -15.41 -1.26
C HIS A 434 -14.74 -13.91 -1.12
N ASN A 435 -13.64 -13.44 -1.69
CA ASN A 435 -13.34 -12.01 -1.71
C ASN A 435 -14.06 -11.32 -2.88
N LEU A 436 -14.32 -10.04 -2.72
CA LEU A 436 -14.73 -9.14 -3.79
C LEU A 436 -13.56 -8.21 -4.13
N THR A 437 -13.09 -8.25 -5.37
CA THR A 437 -12.19 -7.22 -5.90
C THR A 437 -12.88 -6.45 -7.02
N ALA A 438 -12.82 -5.12 -6.99
CA ALA A 438 -13.46 -4.30 -8.02
C ALA A 438 -12.72 -2.97 -8.24
N ARG A 439 -12.71 -2.49 -9.48
CA ARG A 439 -12.00 -1.27 -9.88
C ARG A 439 -10.54 -1.29 -9.42
N THR A 440 -9.88 -2.41 -9.70
CA THR A 440 -8.43 -2.59 -9.52
C THR A 440 -7.67 -2.14 -10.77
N LEU A 441 -6.34 -2.06 -10.71
CA LEU A 441 -5.48 -1.70 -11.83
C LEU A 441 -5.83 -0.32 -12.43
N GLN A 442 -6.02 0.68 -11.60
CA GLN A 442 -6.41 2.02 -12.04
C GLN A 442 -5.26 2.85 -12.62
N VAL A 443 -4.01 2.49 -12.32
CA VAL A 443 -2.82 3.28 -12.66
C VAL A 443 -1.75 2.46 -13.36
N LEU A 444 -1.43 1.29 -12.84
CA LEU A 444 -0.47 0.36 -13.43
C LEU A 444 -1.20 -0.83 -14.04
N ALA A 445 -0.60 -1.41 -15.08
CA ALA A 445 -1.11 -2.54 -15.83
C ALA A 445 -0.35 -3.84 -15.48
N ASP A 446 -0.61 -4.92 -16.23
CA ASP A 446 0.03 -6.23 -16.06
C ASP A 446 -0.06 -6.73 -14.62
N GLY A 447 -1.27 -6.82 -14.14
CA GLY A 447 -1.62 -7.29 -12.80
C GLY A 447 -3.01 -7.90 -12.79
N GLY A 448 -3.45 -8.37 -11.64
CA GLY A 448 -4.72 -9.06 -11.48
C GLY A 448 -5.61 -8.52 -10.37
N GLY A 449 -6.92 -8.72 -10.52
CA GLY A 449 -7.82 -8.61 -9.37
C GLY A 449 -7.40 -9.54 -8.24
N VAL A 450 -7.05 -10.78 -8.61
CA VAL A 450 -6.33 -11.75 -7.77
C VAL A 450 -5.12 -12.26 -8.56
N TYR A 451 -3.93 -12.16 -7.97
CA TYR A 451 -2.64 -12.48 -8.57
C TYR A 451 -1.85 -13.47 -7.70
N LEU A 452 -1.35 -14.55 -8.30
CA LEU A 452 -0.49 -15.53 -7.64
C LEU A 452 0.80 -15.73 -8.45
N SER A 453 1.95 -15.85 -7.77
CA SER A 453 3.23 -16.13 -8.43
C SER A 453 4.09 -17.09 -7.62
N GLY A 454 4.89 -17.88 -8.34
CA GLY A 454 5.78 -18.87 -7.76
C GLY A 454 5.07 -20.07 -7.12
N PRO A 455 5.82 -21.01 -6.51
CA PRO A 455 5.27 -22.22 -5.91
C PRO A 455 4.32 -21.91 -4.75
N GLN A 456 3.13 -22.53 -4.75
CA GLN A 456 2.12 -22.37 -3.71
C GLN A 456 2.01 -23.60 -2.78
N GLY A 457 2.93 -24.53 -2.91
CA GLY A 457 3.04 -25.80 -2.21
C GLY A 457 3.87 -26.78 -3.04
N ASP A 458 3.90 -28.05 -2.62
CA ASP A 458 4.59 -29.14 -3.30
C ASP A 458 3.64 -30.30 -3.71
N SER A 459 2.36 -30.14 -3.41
CA SER A 459 1.31 -31.13 -3.67
C SER A 459 -0.07 -30.45 -3.71
N ALA A 460 -1.08 -31.19 -4.14
CA ALA A 460 -2.47 -30.71 -4.09
C ALA A 460 -2.97 -30.41 -2.65
N ASP A 461 -2.45 -31.14 -1.65
CA ASP A 461 -2.84 -30.95 -0.26
C ASP A 461 -2.20 -29.72 0.39
N THR A 462 -1.07 -29.26 -0.14
CA THR A 462 -0.33 -28.10 0.35
C THR A 462 -0.43 -26.88 -0.57
N GLY A 463 -1.10 -27.03 -1.70
CA GLY A 463 -1.29 -25.99 -2.71
C GLY A 463 -2.23 -24.87 -2.29
N ALA A 464 -2.29 -23.84 -3.12
CA ALA A 464 -3.23 -22.75 -2.93
C ALA A 464 -4.63 -23.08 -3.46
N VAL A 465 -5.64 -22.53 -2.80
CA VAL A 465 -7.04 -22.58 -3.24
C VAL A 465 -7.57 -21.17 -3.44
N VAL A 466 -7.99 -20.85 -4.66
CA VAL A 466 -8.67 -19.59 -5.03
C VAL A 466 -10.11 -19.92 -5.39
N ARG A 467 -11.04 -19.69 -4.46
CA ARG A 467 -12.42 -20.17 -4.63
C ARG A 467 -13.46 -19.12 -4.28
N GLY A 468 -14.53 -19.07 -5.10
CA GLY A 468 -15.72 -18.29 -4.81
C GLY A 468 -15.50 -16.79 -4.79
N ASN A 469 -14.40 -16.29 -5.35
CA ASN A 469 -14.12 -14.87 -5.42
C ASN A 469 -14.91 -14.23 -6.57
N VAL A 470 -15.27 -12.96 -6.40
CA VAL A 470 -15.87 -12.12 -7.44
C VAL A 470 -14.87 -11.03 -7.81
N ILE A 471 -14.42 -11.04 -9.07
CA ILE A 471 -13.45 -10.11 -9.63
C ILE A 471 -14.15 -9.33 -10.74
N LYS A 472 -14.17 -8.00 -10.66
CA LYS A 472 -14.84 -7.19 -11.66
C LYS A 472 -14.22 -5.80 -11.84
N ASP A 473 -14.42 -5.23 -13.03
CA ASP A 473 -14.02 -3.85 -13.35
C ASP A 473 -12.50 -3.63 -13.18
N THR A 474 -11.65 -4.43 -13.83
CA THR A 474 -10.23 -4.08 -13.98
C THR A 474 -10.10 -2.94 -15.00
N VAL A 475 -9.31 -1.88 -14.70
CA VAL A 475 -9.48 -0.58 -15.35
C VAL A 475 -8.52 -0.31 -16.50
N THR A 476 -7.19 -0.50 -16.29
CA THR A 476 -6.20 -0.24 -17.34
C THR A 476 -6.26 -1.28 -18.46
N PRO A 477 -5.90 -0.96 -19.69
CA PRO A 477 -5.61 -1.96 -20.71
C PRO A 477 -4.47 -2.89 -20.26
N TYR A 478 -4.44 -4.11 -20.80
CA TYR A 478 -3.44 -5.12 -20.44
C TYR A 478 -3.50 -5.47 -18.93
N ASN A 479 -4.66 -5.89 -18.50
CA ASN A 479 -4.93 -6.33 -17.14
C ASN A 479 -5.69 -7.64 -17.12
N PHE A 480 -5.77 -8.27 -15.94
CA PHE A 480 -6.32 -9.61 -15.79
C PHE A 480 -7.26 -9.69 -14.58
N GLY A 481 -8.28 -10.52 -14.70
CA GLY A 481 -9.14 -10.86 -13.56
C GLY A 481 -8.41 -11.77 -12.59
N LEU A 482 -8.10 -12.99 -13.06
CA LEU A 482 -7.31 -14.00 -12.34
C LEU A 482 -5.95 -14.15 -13.01
N TYR A 483 -4.88 -13.95 -12.26
CA TYR A 483 -3.52 -14.00 -12.79
C TYR A 483 -2.68 -15.04 -12.03
N THR A 484 -2.45 -16.19 -12.63
CA THR A 484 -1.40 -17.11 -12.21
C THR A 484 -0.16 -16.85 -13.04
N ASP A 485 0.93 -16.43 -12.40
CA ASP A 485 2.12 -15.88 -13.05
C ASP A 485 3.41 -16.51 -12.54
N TYR A 486 4.50 -16.28 -13.26
CA TYR A 486 5.89 -16.54 -12.91
C TYR A 486 6.11 -17.91 -12.24
N GLY A 487 5.76 -18.99 -12.94
CA GLY A 487 5.92 -20.36 -12.46
C GLY A 487 5.03 -20.71 -11.27
N ALA A 488 3.86 -20.10 -11.17
CA ALA A 488 2.87 -20.50 -10.18
C ALA A 488 2.57 -22.00 -10.33
N SER A 489 2.61 -22.72 -9.23
CA SER A 489 2.39 -24.16 -9.23
C SER A 489 1.56 -24.59 -8.02
N TRP A 490 0.86 -25.73 -8.17
CA TRP A 490 -0.05 -26.27 -7.17
C TRP A 490 -1.15 -25.30 -6.78
N VAL A 491 -1.92 -24.81 -7.77
CA VAL A 491 -3.02 -23.86 -7.57
C VAL A 491 -4.33 -24.47 -8.07
N LEU A 492 -5.33 -24.49 -7.22
CA LEU A 492 -6.72 -24.77 -7.58
C LEU A 492 -7.52 -23.47 -7.66
N VAL A 493 -7.98 -23.12 -8.86
CA VAL A 493 -8.81 -21.93 -9.13
C VAL A 493 -10.20 -22.40 -9.50
N GLU A 494 -11.18 -22.28 -8.60
CA GLU A 494 -12.50 -22.83 -8.83
C GLU A 494 -13.65 -21.97 -8.34
N GLU A 495 -14.80 -22.06 -9.01
CA GLU A 495 -16.03 -21.37 -8.65
C GLU A 495 -15.89 -19.86 -8.51
N ASN A 496 -14.91 -19.22 -9.18
CA ASN A 496 -14.77 -17.77 -9.20
C ASN A 496 -15.63 -17.15 -10.30
N VAL A 497 -15.96 -15.87 -10.14
CA VAL A 497 -16.66 -15.06 -11.14
C VAL A 497 -15.76 -13.93 -11.59
N VAL A 498 -15.50 -13.82 -12.90
CA VAL A 498 -14.76 -12.71 -13.50
C VAL A 498 -15.66 -11.95 -14.46
N MET A 499 -15.74 -10.64 -14.30
CA MET A 499 -16.60 -9.76 -15.09
C MET A 499 -15.88 -8.46 -15.46
N ARG A 500 -15.89 -8.08 -16.72
CA ARG A 500 -15.33 -6.81 -17.21
C ARG A 500 -13.85 -6.63 -16.85
N ALA A 501 -13.08 -7.68 -17.05
CA ALA A 501 -11.62 -7.60 -17.11
C ALA A 501 -11.19 -7.51 -18.59
N ASP A 502 -10.06 -6.85 -18.88
CA ASP A 502 -9.50 -6.81 -20.24
C ASP A 502 -9.11 -8.22 -20.70
N ASN A 503 -8.49 -8.98 -19.79
CA ASN A 503 -8.27 -10.42 -19.93
C ASN A 503 -8.83 -11.16 -18.71
N THR A 504 -9.53 -12.25 -18.93
CA THR A 504 -10.20 -13.01 -17.87
C THR A 504 -9.21 -13.70 -16.95
N ALA A 505 -8.25 -14.46 -17.52
CA ALA A 505 -7.25 -15.18 -16.76
C ALA A 505 -5.97 -15.37 -17.61
N VAL A 506 -4.84 -15.54 -16.95
CA VAL A 506 -3.55 -15.85 -17.57
C VAL A 506 -3.23 -17.33 -17.40
N LEU A 507 -2.95 -17.99 -18.51
CA LEU A 507 -2.62 -19.41 -18.58
C LEU A 507 -1.22 -19.66 -19.15
N HIS A 508 -0.67 -18.70 -19.92
CA HIS A 508 0.65 -18.78 -20.55
C HIS A 508 1.59 -17.75 -19.94
N VAL A 509 2.64 -18.20 -19.29
CA VAL A 509 3.67 -17.37 -18.66
C VAL A 509 5.06 -18.00 -18.80
N GLY A 510 6.07 -17.21 -18.55
CA GLY A 510 7.44 -17.67 -18.41
C GLY A 510 8.03 -17.31 -17.04
N PRO A 511 8.52 -18.25 -16.23
CA PRO A 511 8.48 -19.72 -16.38
C PRO A 511 7.06 -20.29 -16.41
N PRO A 512 6.85 -21.48 -17.03
CA PRO A 512 5.52 -22.04 -17.23
C PRO A 512 4.83 -22.42 -15.90
N LEU A 513 3.50 -22.46 -15.96
CA LEU A 513 2.66 -22.96 -14.86
C LEU A 513 2.79 -24.49 -14.74
N GLU A 514 2.70 -25.01 -13.51
CA GLU A 514 2.72 -26.44 -13.25
C GLU A 514 1.65 -26.84 -12.23
N ASN A 515 0.87 -27.89 -12.51
CA ASN A 515 -0.19 -28.37 -11.61
C ASN A 515 -1.20 -27.28 -11.22
N VAL A 516 -1.58 -26.43 -12.18
CA VAL A 516 -2.61 -25.39 -12.01
C VAL A 516 -3.92 -25.89 -12.60
N THR A 517 -4.99 -25.84 -11.82
CA THR A 517 -6.33 -26.28 -12.24
C THR A 517 -7.31 -25.14 -12.21
N TYR A 518 -7.91 -24.83 -13.36
CA TYR A 518 -9.08 -23.93 -13.48
C TYR A 518 -10.34 -24.78 -13.67
N ARG A 519 -11.23 -24.78 -12.68
CA ARG A 519 -12.40 -25.65 -12.67
C ARG A 519 -13.68 -24.91 -12.25
N GLY A 520 -14.72 -25.03 -13.08
CA GLY A 520 -16.06 -24.53 -12.72
C GLY A 520 -16.13 -23.03 -12.46
N ASN A 521 -15.23 -22.23 -13.04
CA ASN A 521 -15.29 -20.77 -12.95
C ASN A 521 -16.30 -20.22 -13.97
N PHE A 522 -16.75 -19.00 -13.72
CA PHE A 522 -17.70 -18.27 -14.56
C PHE A 522 -17.09 -16.95 -15.00
N TRP A 523 -17.19 -16.63 -16.27
CA TRP A 523 -16.66 -15.39 -16.82
C TRP A 523 -17.40 -14.90 -18.06
N ASP A 524 -17.23 -13.63 -18.39
CA ASP A 524 -17.84 -12.99 -19.56
C ASP A 524 -17.06 -13.21 -20.85
N ALA A 525 -15.76 -13.59 -20.77
CA ALA A 525 -14.91 -13.95 -21.91
C ALA A 525 -14.05 -15.18 -21.60
N ASP A 526 -13.91 -16.09 -22.58
CA ASP A 526 -13.10 -17.30 -22.42
C ASP A 526 -11.60 -16.99 -22.55
N PRO A 527 -10.77 -17.28 -21.52
CA PRO A 527 -9.32 -17.00 -21.57
C PRO A 527 -8.55 -17.93 -22.53
N VAL A 528 -9.09 -19.09 -22.88
CA VAL A 528 -8.47 -20.04 -23.81
C VAL A 528 -8.82 -19.71 -25.27
N GLY A 529 -10.01 -19.20 -25.50
CA GLY A 529 -10.51 -18.91 -26.86
C GLY A 529 -10.65 -20.17 -27.68
N HIS A 530 -9.86 -20.30 -28.76
CA HIS A 530 -9.85 -21.44 -29.66
C HIS A 530 -8.64 -22.37 -29.45
N ASP A 531 -7.74 -22.05 -28.54
CA ASP A 531 -6.52 -22.79 -28.26
C ASP A 531 -6.76 -23.86 -27.18
N ASP A 532 -5.93 -24.89 -27.18
CA ASP A 532 -5.88 -25.82 -26.06
C ASP A 532 -5.16 -25.17 -24.87
N PRO A 533 -5.53 -25.50 -23.62
CA PRO A 533 -4.80 -25.04 -22.45
C PRO A 533 -3.33 -25.50 -22.50
N PRO A 534 -2.38 -24.69 -22.01
CA PRO A 534 -0.97 -25.04 -22.03
C PRO A 534 -0.65 -26.26 -21.16
N SER A 535 0.48 -26.90 -21.43
CA SER A 535 1.02 -27.96 -20.58
C SER A 535 1.16 -27.44 -19.14
N GLY A 536 0.76 -28.24 -18.16
CA GLY A 536 0.78 -27.86 -16.73
C GLY A 536 -0.49 -27.19 -16.23
N VAL A 537 -1.44 -26.90 -17.13
CA VAL A 537 -2.77 -26.34 -16.80
C VAL A 537 -3.89 -27.33 -17.11
N THR A 538 -4.70 -27.64 -16.10
CA THR A 538 -5.97 -28.35 -16.28
C THR A 538 -7.09 -27.31 -16.37
N TYR A 539 -7.94 -27.41 -17.40
CA TYR A 539 -9.01 -26.48 -17.66
C TYR A 539 -10.32 -27.23 -17.92
N GLU A 540 -11.22 -27.26 -16.94
CA GLU A 540 -12.41 -28.10 -17.00
C GLU A 540 -13.67 -27.45 -16.41
N GLY A 541 -14.79 -27.64 -17.06
CA GLY A 541 -16.10 -27.22 -16.55
C GLY A 541 -16.27 -25.72 -16.33
N ASN A 542 -15.37 -24.88 -16.88
CA ASN A 542 -15.52 -23.43 -16.83
C ASN A 542 -16.61 -22.98 -17.81
N VAL A 543 -17.34 -21.93 -17.46
CA VAL A 543 -18.53 -21.47 -18.18
C VAL A 543 -18.38 -20.02 -18.61
N THR A 544 -18.45 -19.79 -19.93
CA THR A 544 -18.47 -18.44 -20.52
C THR A 544 -19.90 -17.98 -20.76
N ILE A 545 -20.28 -16.83 -20.20
CA ILE A 545 -21.59 -16.20 -20.39
C ILE A 545 -21.37 -14.73 -20.71
N ALA A 546 -21.39 -14.36 -21.98
CA ALA A 546 -21.10 -12.99 -22.43
C ALA A 546 -22.19 -11.95 -22.06
N ASP A 547 -23.43 -12.39 -21.83
CA ASP A 547 -24.47 -11.49 -21.33
C ASP A 547 -24.35 -11.28 -19.82
N GLU A 548 -24.11 -10.04 -19.40
CA GLU A 548 -23.86 -9.69 -18.00
C GLU A 548 -25.03 -10.05 -17.07
N GLY A 549 -26.28 -9.85 -17.55
CA GLY A 549 -27.45 -10.19 -16.76
C GLY A 549 -27.59 -11.69 -16.54
N ALA A 550 -27.34 -12.48 -17.59
CA ALA A 550 -27.35 -13.95 -17.50
C ALA A 550 -26.19 -14.46 -16.61
N LEU A 551 -24.99 -13.89 -16.74
CA LEU A 551 -23.85 -14.24 -15.88
C LEU A 551 -24.13 -13.91 -14.42
N THR A 552 -24.69 -12.72 -14.14
CA THR A 552 -25.10 -12.32 -12.79
C THR A 552 -26.13 -13.29 -12.20
N ALA A 553 -27.15 -13.63 -12.96
CA ALA A 553 -28.19 -14.57 -12.52
C ALA A 553 -27.64 -15.99 -12.28
N ALA A 554 -26.75 -16.47 -13.16
CA ALA A 554 -26.14 -17.80 -13.03
C ALA A 554 -25.20 -17.91 -11.81
N THR A 555 -24.60 -16.79 -11.38
CA THR A 555 -23.59 -16.75 -10.31
C THR A 555 -24.07 -16.07 -9.03
N GLN A 556 -25.36 -15.75 -8.91
CA GLN A 556 -25.92 -15.02 -7.76
C GLN A 556 -25.48 -15.60 -6.41
N ALA A 557 -25.52 -16.91 -6.25
CA ALA A 557 -25.15 -17.59 -5.01
C ALA A 557 -23.65 -17.44 -4.65
N ILE A 558 -22.77 -17.23 -5.64
CA ILE A 558 -21.35 -16.94 -5.41
C ILE A 558 -21.22 -15.47 -5.03
N GLN A 559 -21.87 -14.57 -5.78
CA GLN A 559 -21.81 -13.13 -5.55
C GLN A 559 -22.37 -12.74 -4.17
N ASP A 560 -23.42 -13.38 -3.70
CA ASP A 560 -24.02 -13.14 -2.36
C ASP A 560 -23.08 -13.53 -1.19
N ARG A 561 -22.11 -14.40 -1.45
CA ARG A 561 -21.13 -14.85 -0.44
C ARG A 561 -19.81 -14.09 -0.51
N ALA A 562 -19.54 -13.39 -1.61
CA ALA A 562 -18.29 -12.69 -1.81
C ALA A 562 -18.30 -11.31 -1.14
N GLY A 563 -17.14 -10.93 -0.60
CA GLY A 563 -16.97 -9.68 0.13
C GLY A 563 -17.31 -9.81 1.62
N VAL A 564 -17.36 -8.68 2.30
CA VAL A 564 -17.51 -8.60 3.76
C VAL A 564 -18.87 -9.14 4.20
N ARG A 565 -18.86 -10.03 5.18
CA ARG A 565 -20.06 -10.57 5.82
C ARG A 565 -20.71 -9.52 6.73
N SER A 566 -22.04 -9.48 6.73
CA SER A 566 -22.86 -8.56 7.55
C SER A 566 -22.81 -8.90 9.05
#